data_2ae6f08558a145df28817f6ac8fc7f7c
#
_entry.id   2ae6f08558a145df28817f6ac8fc7f7c
#
_cell.length_a   1.000
_cell.length_b   1.000
_cell.length_c   1.000
_cell.angle_alpha   90.00
_cell.angle_beta   90.00
_cell.angle_gamma   90.00
#
_symmetry.space_group_name_H-M   'P 1'
#
loop_
_entity.id
_entity.type
_entity.pdbx_description
1 polymer ?
#
loop_
_entity_poly.entity_id
_entity_poly.type
_entity_poly.pdbx_seq_one_letter_code
_entity_poly.pdbx_strand_id
1 'polypeptide(L)'
;MLTKNNWQKAFDMLNEYATVDDEFYGGVCSYKFLSFEGVKKLVENKYLNLTERQNYSPMVKSWIKFIENNNLQSKIFFHGYIVEKGRFDRRISIEGIQADANIKFSEDELKSIIDFCYGADTFKVSPLYVWWD
;
A
#
# COMPACT_ATOMS: atom_id res chain seq x y z
N MET A 1 12.70 -5.71 7.15
CA MET A 1 12.83 -6.67 6.04
C MET A 1 12.25 -8.03 6.42
N LEU A 2 11.60 -8.70 5.50
CA LEU A 2 11.07 -10.03 5.76
C LEU A 2 12.18 -11.07 5.70
N THR A 3 12.11 -12.02 6.64
CA THR A 3 12.94 -13.21 6.67
C THR A 3 12.05 -14.43 6.47
N LYS A 4 12.66 -15.59 6.24
CA LYS A 4 11.87 -16.83 6.18
C LYS A 4 11.14 -17.10 7.50
N ASN A 5 11.72 -16.66 8.62
CA ASN A 5 11.15 -16.93 9.95
C ASN A 5 9.96 -16.02 10.29
N ASN A 6 9.90 -14.79 9.76
CA ASN A 6 8.81 -13.87 10.07
C ASN A 6 7.80 -13.71 8.93
N TRP A 7 8.03 -14.34 7.78
CA TRP A 7 7.18 -14.16 6.60
C TRP A 7 5.71 -14.54 6.88
N GLN A 8 5.48 -15.66 7.55
CA GLN A 8 4.10 -16.11 7.83
C GLN A 8 3.36 -15.11 8.72
N LYS A 9 4.04 -14.56 9.73
CA LYS A 9 3.45 -13.56 10.61
C LYS A 9 3.12 -12.28 9.85
N ALA A 10 3.99 -11.87 8.93
CA ALA A 10 3.76 -10.71 8.07
C ALA A 10 2.56 -10.94 7.15
N PHE A 11 2.48 -12.12 6.53
CA PHE A 11 1.36 -12.50 5.68
C PHE A 11 0.04 -12.52 6.45
N ASP A 12 0.04 -13.07 7.66
CA ASP A 12 -1.15 -13.10 8.52
C ASP A 12 -1.60 -11.69 8.91
N MET A 13 -0.65 -10.82 9.22
CA MET A 13 -0.95 -9.42 9.53
C MET A 13 -1.51 -8.69 8.31
N LEU A 14 -0.94 -8.92 7.13
CA LEU A 14 -1.47 -8.36 5.89
C LEU A 14 -2.92 -8.81 5.66
N ASN A 15 -3.22 -10.08 5.89
CA ASN A 15 -4.58 -10.61 5.78
C ASN A 15 -5.56 -9.97 6.77
N GLU A 16 -5.07 -9.56 7.94
CA GLU A 16 -5.91 -8.91 8.95
C GLU A 16 -6.36 -7.51 8.50
N TYR A 17 -5.49 -6.77 7.81
CA TYR A 17 -5.72 -5.36 7.47
C TYR A 17 -6.00 -5.09 6.00
N ALA A 18 -6.00 -6.12 5.16
CA ALA A 18 -6.21 -5.99 3.72
C ALA A 18 -7.00 -7.18 3.18
N THR A 19 -7.45 -7.07 1.94
CA THR A 19 -7.99 -8.20 1.18
C THR A 19 -6.87 -8.77 0.33
N VAL A 20 -6.45 -10.00 0.61
CA VAL A 20 -5.35 -10.67 -0.07
C VAL A 20 -5.90 -11.70 -1.04
N ASP A 21 -5.33 -11.80 -2.24
CA ASP A 21 -5.73 -12.80 -3.24
C ASP A 21 -5.52 -14.22 -2.72
N ASP A 22 -6.26 -15.17 -3.30
CA ASP A 22 -6.22 -16.57 -2.88
C ASP A 22 -4.94 -17.28 -3.32
N GLU A 23 -4.30 -16.81 -4.39
CA GLU A 23 -3.20 -17.51 -5.03
C GLU A 23 -2.01 -16.61 -5.33
N PHE A 24 -0.82 -17.22 -5.39
CA PHE A 24 0.40 -16.58 -5.86
C PHE A 24 0.56 -16.84 -7.36
N TYR A 25 0.91 -15.78 -8.10
CA TYR A 25 1.22 -15.85 -9.53
C TYR A 25 2.59 -15.22 -9.77
N GLY A 26 3.49 -15.97 -10.41
CA GLY A 26 4.82 -15.45 -10.67
C GLY A 26 5.61 -15.10 -9.41
N GLY A 27 5.33 -15.76 -8.31
CA GLY A 27 6.02 -15.51 -7.04
C GLY A 27 5.48 -14.34 -6.23
N VAL A 28 4.35 -13.74 -6.63
CA VAL A 28 3.74 -12.64 -5.89
C VAL A 28 2.25 -12.90 -5.69
N CYS A 29 1.72 -12.38 -4.58
CA CYS A 29 0.30 -12.41 -4.27
C CYS A 29 -0.18 -10.98 -4.07
N SER A 30 -1.16 -10.57 -4.84
CA SER A 30 -1.70 -9.21 -4.79
C SER A 30 -2.61 -9.01 -3.59
N TYR A 31 -2.63 -7.81 -3.07
CA TYR A 31 -3.58 -7.38 -2.05
C TYR A 31 -4.17 -6.04 -2.42
N LYS A 32 -5.33 -5.74 -1.84
CA LYS A 32 -6.03 -4.47 -2.01
C LYS A 32 -6.63 -4.03 -0.68
N PHE A 33 -6.98 -2.77 -0.59
CA PHE A 33 -7.63 -2.17 0.59
C PHE A 33 -6.86 -2.40 1.89
N LEU A 34 -5.52 -2.29 1.83
CA LEU A 34 -4.72 -2.26 3.05
C LEU A 34 -4.95 -0.92 3.75
N SER A 35 -5.44 -0.97 4.98
CA SER A 35 -5.75 0.24 5.74
C SER A 35 -4.50 0.99 6.17
N PHE A 36 -4.66 2.27 6.47
CA PHE A 36 -3.58 3.08 7.04
C PHE A 36 -3.08 2.47 8.36
N GLU A 37 -3.99 2.01 9.21
CA GLU A 37 -3.63 1.30 10.45
C GLU A 37 -2.78 0.07 10.15
N GLY A 38 -3.15 -0.69 9.12
CA GLY A 38 -2.39 -1.86 8.70
C GLY A 38 -0.96 -1.51 8.28
N VAL A 39 -0.79 -0.44 7.53
CA VAL A 39 0.56 0.04 7.16
C VAL A 39 1.37 0.36 8.41
N LYS A 40 0.78 1.08 9.36
CA LYS A 40 1.47 1.42 10.62
C LYS A 40 1.85 0.18 11.40
N LYS A 41 0.97 -0.80 11.48
CA LYS A 41 1.24 -2.07 12.18
C LYS A 41 2.35 -2.88 11.51
N LEU A 42 2.36 -2.93 10.19
CA LEU A 42 3.42 -3.61 9.44
C LEU A 42 4.78 -2.94 9.67
N VAL A 43 4.81 -1.61 9.70
CA VAL A 43 6.04 -0.85 9.98
C VAL A 43 6.51 -1.07 11.42
N GLU A 44 5.60 -1.00 12.40
CA GLU A 44 5.91 -1.23 13.81
C GLU A 44 6.56 -2.60 14.04
N ASN A 45 6.06 -3.62 13.35
CA ASN A 45 6.57 -4.98 13.49
C ASN A 45 7.75 -5.28 12.57
N LYS A 46 8.24 -4.26 11.86
CA LYS A 46 9.39 -4.37 10.94
C LYS A 46 9.17 -5.31 9.76
N TYR A 47 7.91 -5.50 9.38
CA TYR A 47 7.53 -6.27 8.19
C TYR A 47 7.51 -5.41 6.93
N LEU A 48 7.49 -4.09 7.08
CA LEU A 48 7.50 -3.12 6.00
C LEU A 48 8.48 -2.01 6.34
N ASN A 49 9.40 -1.71 5.45
CA ASN A 49 10.41 -0.68 5.67
C ASN A 49 9.88 0.70 5.29
N LEU A 50 10.23 1.71 6.05
CA LEU A 50 9.85 3.10 5.77
C LEU A 50 10.38 3.62 4.44
N THR A 51 11.47 3.04 3.95
CA THR A 51 12.09 3.42 2.67
C THR A 51 11.66 2.54 1.50
N GLU A 52 10.78 1.56 1.73
CA GLU A 52 10.26 0.71 0.66
C GLU A 52 9.46 1.54 -0.34
N ARG A 53 9.63 1.24 -1.61
CA ARG A 53 8.83 1.82 -2.70
C ARG A 53 8.86 0.93 -3.92
N GLN A 54 7.82 1.03 -4.75
CA GLN A 54 7.70 0.34 -6.04
C GLN A 54 8.15 1.32 -7.14
N ASN A 55 9.29 1.00 -7.76
CA ASN A 55 9.86 1.87 -8.81
C ASN A 55 9.97 3.33 -8.34
N TYR A 56 9.27 4.26 -8.98
CA TYR A 56 9.31 5.69 -8.64
C TYR A 56 8.15 6.14 -7.78
N SER A 57 7.45 5.21 -7.13
CA SER A 57 6.39 5.57 -6.19
C SER A 57 6.96 6.28 -4.96
N PRO A 58 6.13 7.00 -4.20
CA PRO A 58 6.56 7.52 -2.90
C PRO A 58 7.02 6.38 -1.98
N MET A 59 8.01 6.66 -1.15
CA MET A 59 8.39 5.71 -0.10
C MET A 59 7.28 5.60 0.95
N VAL A 60 7.26 4.49 1.69
CA VAL A 60 6.26 4.26 2.75
C VAL A 60 6.21 5.44 3.73
N LYS A 61 7.36 5.96 4.17
CA LYS A 61 7.40 7.11 5.09
C LYS A 61 6.75 8.36 4.50
N SER A 62 6.87 8.56 3.20
CA SER A 62 6.27 9.70 2.50
C SER A 62 4.75 9.56 2.42
N TRP A 63 4.27 8.33 2.16
CA TRP A 63 2.84 8.02 2.20
C TRP A 63 2.23 8.31 3.58
N ILE A 64 2.88 7.82 4.63
CA ILE A 64 2.40 8.01 6.00
C ILE A 64 2.27 9.50 6.31
N LYS A 65 3.32 10.27 6.02
CA LYS A 65 3.33 11.70 6.26
C LYS A 65 2.25 12.44 5.48
N PHE A 66 2.11 12.10 4.19
CA PHE A 66 1.10 12.71 3.32
C PHE A 66 -0.31 12.48 3.86
N ILE A 67 -0.64 11.24 4.20
CA ILE A 67 -1.97 10.87 4.69
C ILE A 67 -2.26 11.54 6.03
N GLU A 68 -1.29 11.54 6.95
CA GLU A 68 -1.46 12.19 8.25
C GLU A 68 -1.64 13.71 8.10
N ASN A 69 -0.81 14.35 7.28
CA ASN A 69 -0.87 15.81 7.08
C ASN A 69 -2.17 16.27 6.43
N ASN A 70 -2.83 15.41 5.68
CA ASN A 70 -4.08 15.73 4.97
C ASN A 70 -5.32 15.08 5.59
N ASN A 71 -5.17 14.41 6.73
CA ASN A 71 -6.27 13.73 7.44
C ASN A 71 -7.06 12.75 6.57
N LEU A 72 -6.34 11.94 5.80
CA LEU A 72 -6.92 11.01 4.83
C LEU A 72 -6.95 9.54 5.32
N GLN A 73 -6.68 9.31 6.62
CA GLN A 73 -6.54 7.96 7.17
C GLN A 73 -7.76 7.07 6.97
N SER A 74 -8.96 7.66 7.02
CA SER A 74 -10.21 6.89 6.89
C SER A 74 -10.70 6.76 5.45
N LYS A 75 -10.07 7.45 4.50
CA LYS A 75 -10.53 7.51 3.11
C LYS A 75 -9.65 6.73 2.15
N ILE A 76 -8.35 6.64 2.42
CA ILE A 76 -7.37 6.05 1.50
C ILE A 76 -6.89 4.71 2.02
N PHE A 77 -6.83 3.75 1.10
CA PHE A 77 -6.28 2.42 1.31
C PHE A 77 -5.14 2.20 0.33
N PHE A 78 -4.29 1.23 0.65
CA PHE A 78 -3.15 0.87 -0.19
C PHE A 78 -3.40 -0.44 -0.91
N HIS A 79 -2.75 -0.62 -2.05
CA HIS A 79 -2.72 -1.89 -2.78
C HIS A 79 -1.29 -2.20 -3.21
N GLY A 80 -1.03 -3.46 -3.45
CA GLY A 80 0.30 -3.92 -3.86
C GLY A 80 0.38 -5.44 -3.87
N TYR A 81 1.51 -5.97 -3.43
CA TYR A 81 1.74 -7.40 -3.42
C TYR A 81 2.68 -7.81 -2.29
N ILE A 82 2.65 -9.10 -1.96
CA ILE A 82 3.66 -9.73 -1.12
C ILE A 82 4.41 -10.77 -1.96
N VAL A 83 5.72 -10.76 -1.86
CA VAL A 83 6.59 -11.73 -2.53
C VAL A 83 6.61 -13.01 -1.70
N GLU A 84 6.58 -14.17 -2.38
CA GLU A 84 6.52 -15.46 -1.71
C GLU A 84 7.71 -15.73 -0.78
N LYS A 85 7.48 -16.57 0.21
CA LYS A 85 8.43 -16.89 1.28
C LYS A 85 9.78 -17.40 0.76
N GLY A 86 9.77 -18.19 -0.31
CA GLY A 86 10.96 -18.87 -0.81
C GLY A 86 11.93 -17.99 -1.59
N ARG A 87 11.51 -16.78 -1.98
CA ARG A 87 12.37 -15.88 -2.75
C ARG A 87 13.27 -15.06 -1.83
N PHE A 88 14.50 -14.80 -2.28
CA PHE A 88 15.44 -13.99 -1.50
C PHE A 88 15.01 -12.52 -1.41
N ASP A 89 14.23 -12.03 -2.39
CA ASP A 89 13.71 -10.66 -2.42
C ASP A 89 12.33 -10.55 -1.75
N ARG A 90 12.01 -11.48 -0.85
CA ARG A 90 10.73 -11.51 -0.14
C ARG A 90 10.47 -10.18 0.58
N ARG A 91 9.28 -9.65 0.34
CA ARG A 91 8.88 -8.37 0.91
C ARG A 91 7.40 -8.11 0.69
N ILE A 92 6.86 -7.14 1.42
CA ILE A 92 5.57 -6.52 1.11
C ILE A 92 5.88 -5.24 0.35
N SER A 93 5.22 -5.03 -0.77
CA SER A 93 5.39 -3.82 -1.59
C SER A 93 4.07 -3.08 -1.72
N ILE A 94 4.14 -1.75 -1.73
CA ILE A 94 2.98 -0.88 -1.98
C ILE A 94 3.12 -0.33 -3.40
N GLU A 95 2.13 -0.63 -4.25
CA GLU A 95 2.13 -0.15 -5.65
C GLU A 95 1.31 1.12 -5.83
N GLY A 96 0.46 1.45 -4.87
CA GLY A 96 -0.37 2.65 -4.97
C GLY A 96 -1.44 2.73 -3.92
N ILE A 97 -2.41 3.59 -4.20
CA ILE A 97 -3.54 3.86 -3.30
C ILE A 97 -4.86 3.71 -4.03
N GLN A 98 -5.92 3.55 -3.25
CA GLN A 98 -7.28 3.44 -3.74
C GLN A 98 -8.29 3.87 -2.67
N ALA A 99 -9.53 4.05 -3.06
CA ALA A 99 -10.62 4.32 -2.14
C ALA A 99 -11.86 3.57 -2.60
N ASP A 100 -12.78 3.33 -1.66
CA ASP A 100 -14.08 2.77 -1.99
C ASP A 100 -14.86 3.72 -2.91
N ALA A 101 -15.73 3.14 -3.75
CA ALA A 101 -16.50 3.90 -4.73
C ALA A 101 -17.42 4.95 -4.10
N ASN A 102 -17.85 4.73 -2.86
CA ASN A 102 -18.74 5.65 -2.14
C ASN A 102 -18.01 6.74 -1.34
N ILE A 103 -16.69 6.70 -1.32
CA ILE A 103 -15.88 7.75 -0.65
C ILE A 103 -15.85 8.99 -1.52
N LYS A 104 -16.15 10.14 -0.90
CA LYS A 104 -16.09 11.44 -1.56
C LYS A 104 -14.93 12.25 -1.03
N PHE A 105 -14.21 12.88 -1.94
CA PHE A 105 -13.11 13.78 -1.62
C PHE A 105 -13.52 15.22 -1.93
N SER A 106 -13.09 16.15 -1.09
CA SER A 106 -13.21 17.57 -1.40
C SER A 106 -12.28 17.94 -2.54
N GLU A 107 -12.49 19.13 -3.14
CA GLU A 107 -11.59 19.64 -4.18
C GLU A 107 -10.16 19.78 -3.64
N ASP A 108 -9.99 20.27 -2.42
CA ASP A 108 -8.67 20.44 -1.81
C ASP A 108 -8.00 19.09 -1.57
N GLU A 109 -8.75 18.09 -1.12
CA GLU A 109 -8.22 16.73 -0.95
C GLU A 109 -7.77 16.14 -2.28
N LEU A 110 -8.60 16.24 -3.32
CA LEU A 110 -8.24 15.74 -4.66
C LEU A 110 -7.01 16.45 -5.20
N LYS A 111 -6.93 17.76 -5.04
CA LYS A 111 -5.77 18.52 -5.49
C LYS A 111 -4.49 18.05 -4.81
N SER A 112 -4.53 17.83 -3.50
CA SER A 112 -3.38 17.34 -2.74
C SER A 112 -2.97 15.94 -3.22
N ILE A 113 -3.94 15.06 -3.48
CA ILE A 113 -3.68 13.71 -3.97
C ILE A 113 -3.07 13.75 -5.37
N ILE A 114 -3.62 14.56 -6.27
CA ILE A 114 -3.11 14.71 -7.64
C ILE A 114 -1.66 15.20 -7.61
N ASP A 115 -1.38 16.22 -6.82
CA ASP A 115 -0.04 16.81 -6.72
C ASP A 115 0.96 15.79 -6.15
N PHE A 116 0.57 15.05 -5.12
CA PHE A 116 1.45 14.06 -4.50
C PHE A 116 1.69 12.85 -5.40
N CYS A 117 0.71 12.46 -6.18
CA CYS A 117 0.75 11.28 -7.06
C CYS A 117 1.12 11.61 -8.50
N TYR A 118 1.77 12.73 -8.74
CA TYR A 118 2.05 13.26 -10.08
C TYR A 118 2.76 12.27 -11.00
N GLY A 119 3.63 11.41 -10.49
CA GLY A 119 4.40 10.48 -11.31
C GLY A 119 3.76 9.11 -11.52
N ALA A 120 2.52 8.90 -11.12
CA ALA A 120 1.86 7.60 -11.24
C ALA A 120 1.61 7.21 -12.70
N ASP A 121 1.67 5.91 -12.99
CA ASP A 121 1.40 5.37 -14.32
C ASP A 121 -0.10 5.32 -14.61
N THR A 122 -0.91 5.08 -13.60
CA THR A 122 -2.37 5.10 -13.68
C THR A 122 -2.93 6.02 -12.60
N PHE A 123 -3.84 6.90 -12.99
CA PHE A 123 -4.54 7.78 -12.06
C PHE A 123 -6.01 7.88 -12.45
N LYS A 124 -6.89 7.33 -11.60
CA LYS A 124 -8.35 7.40 -11.76
C LYS A 124 -8.94 8.04 -10.52
N VAL A 125 -9.96 8.88 -10.70
CA VAL A 125 -10.53 9.69 -9.62
C VAL A 125 -11.79 9.07 -9.02
N SER A 126 -12.58 8.37 -9.80
CA SER A 126 -13.91 7.93 -9.38
C SER A 126 -14.20 6.49 -9.85
N PRO A 127 -13.95 5.48 -8.98
CA PRO A 127 -13.30 5.58 -7.67
C PRO A 127 -11.81 5.89 -7.78
N LEU A 128 -11.25 6.44 -6.71
CA LEU A 128 -9.82 6.74 -6.68
C LEU A 128 -9.01 5.45 -6.82
N TYR A 129 -8.10 5.44 -7.79
CA TYR A 129 -7.14 4.36 -7.99
C TYR A 129 -5.86 4.93 -8.61
N VAL A 130 -4.76 4.79 -7.90
CA VAL A 130 -3.45 5.30 -8.32
C VAL A 130 -2.45 4.16 -8.26
N TRP A 131 -1.68 3.99 -9.32
CA TRP A 131 -0.78 2.85 -9.45
C TRP A 131 0.53 3.24 -10.12
N TRP A 132 1.63 2.75 -9.56
CA TRP A 132 2.96 2.79 -10.17
C TRP A 132 3.34 1.38 -10.60
N ASP A 133 3.58 1.26 -11.88
CA ASP A 133 3.99 -0.02 -12.47
C ASP A 133 5.49 -0.28 -12.25
#